data_42e4f9acf309e9e69bda818d525074d5
#
_entry.id   42e4f9acf309e9e69bda818d525074d5
#
_cell.length_a   1.000
_cell.length_b   1.000
_cell.length_c   1.000
_cell.angle_alpha   90.00
_cell.angle_beta   90.00
_cell.angle_gamma   90.00
#
_symmetry.space_group_name_H-M   'P 1'
#
loop_
_entity.id
_entity.type
_entity.pdbx_description
1 polymer ?
#
loop_
_entity_poly.entity_id
_entity_poly.type
_entity_poly.pdbx_seq_one_letter_code
_entity_poly.pdbx_strand_id
1 'polypeptide(L)'
;MQNILSEFSAENSVKTAIVANWEHYHYCLGRSPNVELSIGRYLTWLMTDLPDHFMNLVVCSQLPSEGIDDLIESALVHFRSMKIRKLSWLAHECVPSAAIYDTLLAHGLTFRELFATEMAVDLSLLPDCLPTHSGLRIVPVEEGTALRQWIHVASVGFRINEKYEKVWYDFFVDAIFNPQFRTYLALLDGKPVGTSQLFLSEGVAGIYNVTCIPEARGRGIGSAVTLAPLHEARRMGYRVGVLQASKQGYGVYRRLGFQDFGKLSVYLWENDSI
;
A
#
# COMPACT_ATOMS: atom_id res chain seq x y z
N MET A 1 -4.97 20.41 -12.80
CA MET A 1 -4.64 19.18 -13.56
C MET A 1 -3.48 18.53 -12.85
N GLN A 2 -3.60 17.27 -12.44
CA GLN A 2 -2.46 16.53 -11.91
C GLN A 2 -1.42 16.38 -13.02
N ASN A 3 -0.16 16.63 -12.69
CA ASN A 3 0.94 16.50 -13.65
C ASN A 3 1.24 15.01 -13.85
N ILE A 4 0.67 14.40 -14.91
CA ILE A 4 0.83 12.98 -15.19
C ILE A 4 2.27 12.71 -15.62
N LEU A 5 2.91 11.69 -15.06
CA LEU A 5 4.24 11.24 -15.47
C LEU A 5 4.15 10.65 -16.87
N SER A 6 4.77 11.31 -17.83
CA SER A 6 4.64 10.98 -19.26
C SER A 6 5.63 9.92 -19.75
N GLU A 7 6.74 9.71 -19.04
CA GLU A 7 7.84 8.85 -19.47
C GLU A 7 8.16 7.76 -18.45
N PHE A 8 7.95 6.52 -18.85
CA PHE A 8 8.34 5.34 -18.08
C PHE A 8 9.86 5.13 -18.05
N SER A 9 10.57 5.61 -19.06
CA SER A 9 12.03 5.47 -19.20
C SER A 9 12.86 6.31 -18.21
N ALA A 10 12.23 7.31 -17.57
CA ALA A 10 12.89 8.18 -16.58
C ALA A 10 12.94 7.47 -15.19
N GLU A 11 13.86 6.54 -15.00
CA GLU A 11 13.94 5.66 -13.84
C GLU A 11 13.85 6.39 -12.50
N ASN A 12 14.62 7.48 -12.32
CA ASN A 12 14.59 8.26 -11.07
C ASN A 12 13.23 8.92 -10.83
N SER A 13 12.56 9.40 -11.88
CA SER A 13 11.23 9.98 -11.76
C SER A 13 10.20 8.94 -11.39
N VAL A 14 10.31 7.72 -11.93
CA VAL A 14 9.43 6.60 -11.57
C VAL A 14 9.66 6.19 -10.11
N LYS A 15 10.91 6.06 -9.65
CA LYS A 15 11.23 5.76 -8.24
C LYS A 15 10.65 6.81 -7.30
N THR A 16 10.84 8.08 -7.60
CA THR A 16 10.28 9.18 -6.79
C THR A 16 8.75 9.10 -6.75
N ALA A 17 8.10 8.85 -7.89
CA ALA A 17 6.65 8.75 -7.97
C ALA A 17 6.09 7.53 -7.23
N ILE A 18 6.79 6.38 -7.21
CA ILE A 18 6.41 5.20 -6.42
C ILE A 18 6.32 5.57 -4.94
N VAL A 19 7.38 6.18 -4.39
CA VAL A 19 7.44 6.58 -2.98
C VAL A 19 6.38 7.62 -2.67
N ALA A 20 6.31 8.68 -3.45
CA ALA A 20 5.37 9.77 -3.23
C ALA A 20 3.90 9.31 -3.31
N ASN A 21 3.58 8.39 -4.25
CA ASN A 21 2.24 7.81 -4.36
C ASN A 21 1.89 6.95 -3.14
N TRP A 22 2.86 6.13 -2.66
CA TRP A 22 2.71 5.33 -1.44
C TRP A 22 2.46 6.19 -0.20
N GLU A 23 3.25 7.24 -0.02
CA GLU A 23 3.10 8.17 1.11
C GLU A 23 1.75 8.89 1.07
N HIS A 24 1.39 9.42 -0.08
CA HIS A 24 0.11 10.12 -0.26
C HIS A 24 -1.08 9.19 -0.06
N TYR A 25 -0.97 7.92 -0.46
CA TYR A 25 -1.97 6.90 -0.16
C TYR A 25 -2.21 6.77 1.35
N HIS A 26 -1.16 6.60 2.14
CA HIS A 26 -1.25 6.49 3.60
C HIS A 26 -1.70 7.81 4.25
N TYR A 27 -1.25 8.95 3.72
CA TYR A 27 -1.72 10.26 4.13
C TYR A 27 -3.26 10.39 3.99
N CYS A 28 -3.81 9.95 2.87
CA CYS A 28 -5.25 10.00 2.66
C CYS A 28 -6.02 9.05 3.59
N LEU A 29 -5.49 7.85 3.87
CA LEU A 29 -6.09 6.92 4.83
C LEU A 29 -5.97 7.42 6.27
N GLY A 30 -4.90 8.10 6.64
CA GLY A 30 -4.67 8.66 7.97
C GLY A 30 -5.62 9.79 8.36
N ARG A 31 -6.48 10.26 7.44
CA ARG A 31 -7.54 11.23 7.74
C ARG A 31 -8.75 10.63 8.45
N SER A 32 -8.80 9.31 8.63
CA SER A 32 -9.84 8.67 9.44
C SER A 32 -9.83 9.20 10.87
N PRO A 33 -11.00 9.45 11.49
CA PRO A 33 -11.09 10.07 12.81
C PRO A 33 -10.47 9.27 13.96
N ASN A 34 -10.20 7.97 13.72
CA ASN A 34 -9.58 7.07 14.72
C ASN A 34 -8.07 6.89 14.52
N VAL A 35 -7.44 7.79 13.75
CA VAL A 35 -6.02 7.73 13.43
C VAL A 35 -5.34 9.02 13.84
N GLU A 36 -4.26 8.93 14.59
CA GLU A 36 -3.35 10.05 14.72
C GLU A 36 -2.43 10.08 13.50
N LEU A 37 -2.64 11.06 12.64
CA LEU A 37 -1.79 11.33 11.50
C LEU A 37 -0.86 12.50 11.85
N SER A 38 0.44 12.26 11.76
CA SER A 38 1.43 13.33 11.82
C SER A 38 2.24 13.36 10.53
N ILE A 39 2.37 14.55 9.97
CA ILE A 39 3.11 14.79 8.73
C ILE A 39 4.26 15.73 9.05
N GLY A 40 5.44 15.16 9.19
CA GLY A 40 6.67 15.91 9.41
C GLY A 40 7.49 16.03 8.12
N ARG A 41 8.52 16.89 8.20
CA ARG A 41 9.47 17.05 7.08
C ARG A 41 10.21 15.74 6.73
N TYR A 42 10.48 14.91 7.73
CA TYR A 42 11.31 13.72 7.62
C TYR A 42 10.56 12.43 7.90
N LEU A 43 9.56 12.49 8.78
CA LEU A 43 8.77 11.33 9.18
C LEU A 43 7.29 11.67 9.07
N THR A 44 6.57 10.75 8.47
CA THR A 44 5.11 10.70 8.54
C THR A 44 4.73 9.43 9.28
N TRP A 45 3.76 9.51 10.18
CA TRP A 45 3.24 8.33 10.85
C TRP A 45 1.72 8.35 10.94
N LEU A 46 1.17 7.14 10.97
CA LEU A 46 -0.24 6.85 11.24
C LEU A 46 -0.27 5.94 12.45
N MET A 47 -0.91 6.38 13.53
CA MET A 47 -1.02 5.60 14.76
C MET A 47 -2.48 5.41 15.13
N THR A 48 -2.81 4.20 15.56
CA THR A 48 -4.12 3.83 16.09
C THR A 48 -3.97 3.37 17.55
N ASP A 49 -5.06 3.23 18.24
CA ASP A 49 -5.10 2.63 19.59
C ASP A 49 -4.98 1.09 19.58
N LEU A 50 -4.83 0.49 18.39
CA LEU A 50 -4.73 -0.96 18.25
C LEU A 50 -3.33 -1.47 18.62
N PRO A 51 -3.25 -2.59 19.33
CA PRO A 51 -1.98 -3.18 19.73
C PRO A 51 -1.33 -4.00 18.60
N ASP A 52 -1.41 -3.53 17.37
CA ASP A 52 -0.95 -4.26 16.19
C ASP A 52 -0.03 -3.40 15.33
N HIS A 53 1.09 -3.98 14.91
CA HIS A 53 2.08 -3.31 14.08
C HIS A 53 1.57 -2.96 12.68
N PHE A 54 0.55 -3.67 12.18
CA PHE A 54 -0.01 -3.46 10.86
C PHE A 54 -0.81 -2.16 10.74
N MET A 55 -1.33 -1.67 11.85
CA MET A 55 -2.17 -0.47 11.91
C MET A 55 -1.43 0.75 12.47
N ASN A 56 -0.17 0.58 12.87
CA ASN A 56 0.71 1.63 13.36
C ASN A 56 1.94 1.69 12.46
N LEU A 57 2.01 2.73 11.63
CA LEU A 57 2.99 2.82 10.56
C LEU A 57 3.81 4.10 10.68
N VAL A 58 5.12 3.98 10.60
CA VAL A 58 6.02 5.10 10.30
C VAL A 58 6.47 4.95 8.86
N VAL A 59 6.24 5.99 8.07
CA VAL A 59 6.68 6.09 6.68
C VAL A 59 7.81 7.09 6.61
N CYS A 60 8.95 6.66 6.12
CA CYS A 60 10.14 7.50 6.02
C CYS A 60 10.39 7.85 4.56
N SER A 61 10.21 9.12 4.18
CA SER A 61 10.39 9.60 2.82
C SER A 61 11.71 10.31 2.56
N GLN A 62 12.12 11.15 3.49
CA GLN A 62 13.35 11.92 3.37
C GLN A 62 14.01 12.00 4.75
N LEU A 63 15.25 11.53 4.85
CA LEU A 63 16.00 11.63 6.09
C LEU A 63 16.94 12.82 6.06
N PRO A 64 17.17 13.46 7.22
CA PRO A 64 18.20 14.48 7.32
C PRO A 64 19.58 13.84 7.10
N SER A 65 20.54 14.61 6.61
CA SER A 65 21.94 14.18 6.49
C SER A 65 22.63 14.03 7.86
N GLU A 66 22.11 14.73 8.87
CA GLU A 66 22.62 14.74 10.24
C GLU A 66 21.45 14.65 11.23
N GLY A 67 21.71 14.14 12.44
CA GLY A 67 20.67 14.06 13.50
C GLY A 67 19.62 12.96 13.30
N ILE A 68 19.90 11.92 12.51
CA ILE A 68 18.98 10.78 12.30
C ILE A 68 18.72 10.08 13.63
N ASP A 69 19.73 9.92 14.48
CA ASP A 69 19.66 9.27 15.78
C ASP A 69 18.67 9.99 16.71
N ASP A 70 18.84 11.30 16.85
CA ASP A 70 17.94 12.15 17.65
C ASP A 70 16.50 12.16 17.11
N LEU A 71 16.35 12.10 15.79
CA LEU A 71 15.03 12.05 15.15
C LEU A 71 14.30 10.76 15.50
N ILE A 72 14.98 9.61 15.39
CA ILE A 72 14.40 8.30 15.73
C ILE A 72 14.09 8.22 17.22
N GLU A 73 15.03 8.61 18.10
CA GLU A 73 14.78 8.60 19.55
C GLU A 73 13.60 9.49 19.94
N SER A 74 13.52 10.71 19.40
CA SER A 74 12.40 11.62 19.64
C SER A 74 11.06 11.02 19.21
N ALA A 75 11.02 10.34 18.06
CA ALA A 75 9.81 9.65 17.59
C ALA A 75 9.44 8.50 18.54
N LEU A 76 10.39 7.67 18.95
CA LEU A 76 10.14 6.55 19.85
C LEU A 76 9.69 7.00 21.25
N VAL A 77 10.25 8.11 21.77
CA VAL A 77 9.80 8.74 23.03
C VAL A 77 8.33 9.17 22.89
N HIS A 78 7.98 9.81 21.79
CA HIS A 78 6.58 10.19 21.50
C HIS A 78 5.65 8.95 21.47
N PHE A 79 6.01 7.89 20.75
CA PHE A 79 5.21 6.69 20.65
C PHE A 79 5.05 5.96 22.00
N ARG A 80 6.09 5.96 22.86
CA ARG A 80 5.98 5.47 24.24
C ARG A 80 4.96 6.30 25.05
N SER A 81 4.96 7.63 24.88
CA SER A 81 4.00 8.51 25.57
C SER A 81 2.56 8.28 25.14
N MET A 82 2.33 7.90 23.89
CA MET A 82 1.05 7.50 23.32
C MET A 82 0.64 6.06 23.72
N LYS A 83 1.47 5.32 24.43
CA LYS A 83 1.29 3.92 24.78
C LYS A 83 1.16 2.99 23.56
N ILE A 84 1.80 3.35 22.45
CA ILE A 84 1.91 2.47 21.30
C ILE A 84 2.71 1.24 21.68
N ARG A 85 2.14 0.05 21.48
CA ARG A 85 2.78 -1.22 21.83
C ARG A 85 3.64 -1.77 20.71
N LYS A 86 3.17 -1.63 19.48
CA LYS A 86 3.84 -2.18 18.30
C LYS A 86 3.64 -1.27 17.12
N LEU A 87 4.67 -1.07 16.31
CA LEU A 87 4.58 -0.39 15.03
C LEU A 87 5.49 -1.01 13.98
N SER A 88 5.18 -0.72 12.72
CA SER A 88 6.05 -1.00 11.58
C SER A 88 6.68 0.30 11.09
N TRP A 89 7.99 0.32 11.02
CA TRP A 89 8.76 1.37 10.37
C TRP A 89 9.09 0.94 8.95
N LEU A 90 8.56 1.65 7.97
CA LEU A 90 8.69 1.36 6.56
C LEU A 90 9.84 2.18 5.97
N ALA A 91 10.79 1.52 5.32
CA ALA A 91 11.96 2.15 4.72
C ALA A 91 12.11 1.75 3.25
N HIS A 92 12.01 2.76 2.37
CA HIS A 92 12.22 2.61 0.94
C HIS A 92 13.72 2.59 0.61
N GLU A 93 14.17 1.67 -0.24
CA GLU A 93 15.58 1.55 -0.64
C GLU A 93 16.10 2.79 -1.39
N CYS A 94 15.20 3.51 -2.07
CA CYS A 94 15.56 4.73 -2.79
C CYS A 94 15.75 5.96 -1.87
N VAL A 95 15.42 5.84 -0.58
CA VAL A 95 15.77 6.85 0.44
C VAL A 95 17.23 6.63 0.82
N PRO A 96 18.16 7.50 0.40
CA PRO A 96 19.57 7.23 0.56
C PRO A 96 19.97 7.34 2.03
N SER A 97 20.17 6.20 2.68
CA SER A 97 21.09 6.10 3.81
C SER A 97 21.19 4.67 4.33
N ALA A 98 22.30 4.01 4.04
CA ALA A 98 22.70 2.82 4.79
C ALA A 98 22.73 3.09 6.31
N ALA A 99 22.98 4.33 6.71
CA ALA A 99 22.98 4.77 8.11
C ALA A 99 21.64 4.58 8.82
N ILE A 100 20.48 4.70 8.13
CA ILE A 100 19.20 4.53 8.81
C ILE A 100 19.00 3.10 9.29
N TYR A 101 19.42 2.12 8.53
CA TYR A 101 19.23 0.71 8.87
C TYR A 101 19.95 0.37 10.18
N ASP A 102 21.21 0.77 10.28
CA ASP A 102 22.01 0.57 11.49
C ASP A 102 21.46 1.34 12.68
N THR A 103 21.00 2.57 12.46
CA THR A 103 20.39 3.39 13.53
C THR A 103 19.06 2.79 14.02
N LEU A 104 18.20 2.34 13.13
CA LEU A 104 16.94 1.67 13.54
C LEU A 104 17.24 0.43 14.40
N LEU A 105 18.22 -0.38 14.01
CA LEU A 105 18.63 -1.55 14.78
C LEU A 105 19.24 -1.14 16.14
N ALA A 106 20.05 -0.08 16.19
CA ALA A 106 20.62 0.44 17.43
C ALA A 106 19.55 0.94 18.43
N HIS A 107 18.42 1.45 17.92
CA HIS A 107 17.25 1.84 18.72
C HIS A 107 16.29 0.68 19.04
N GLY A 108 16.71 -0.57 18.83
CA GLY A 108 15.96 -1.76 19.21
C GLY A 108 14.85 -2.16 18.23
N LEU A 109 14.78 -1.55 17.05
CA LEU A 109 13.90 -2.06 16.01
C LEU A 109 14.50 -3.35 15.44
N THR A 110 13.65 -4.29 15.07
CA THR A 110 14.07 -5.57 14.47
C THR A 110 13.72 -5.61 12.99
N PHE A 111 14.71 -5.86 12.15
CA PHE A 111 14.45 -6.12 10.74
C PHE A 111 13.63 -7.41 10.58
N ARG A 112 12.49 -7.30 9.95
CA ARG A 112 11.60 -8.47 9.78
C ARG A 112 11.84 -9.17 8.46
N GLU A 113 11.74 -8.45 7.40
CA GLU A 113 11.97 -8.99 6.05
C GLU A 113 11.93 -7.86 5.01
N LEU A 114 12.33 -8.20 3.80
CA LEU A 114 11.95 -7.43 2.64
C LEU A 114 10.42 -7.53 2.51
N PHE A 115 9.71 -6.45 2.86
CA PHE A 115 8.25 -6.43 2.86
C PHE A 115 7.68 -6.55 1.45
N ALA A 116 8.25 -5.78 0.53
CA ALA A 116 7.78 -5.76 -0.84
C ALA A 116 8.89 -5.33 -1.82
N THR A 117 8.74 -5.77 -3.08
CA THR A 117 9.46 -5.19 -4.22
C THR A 117 8.62 -4.04 -4.78
N GLU A 118 9.21 -2.88 -4.90
CA GLU A 118 8.60 -1.73 -5.56
C GLU A 118 8.66 -1.93 -7.07
N MET A 119 7.51 -1.90 -7.70
CA MET A 119 7.40 -2.23 -9.11
C MET A 119 6.60 -1.20 -9.87
N ALA A 120 6.93 -1.02 -11.15
CA ALA A 120 6.19 -0.18 -12.06
C ALA A 120 6.01 -0.84 -13.43
N VAL A 121 4.98 -0.40 -14.16
CA VAL A 121 4.65 -0.86 -15.51
C VAL A 121 4.26 0.31 -16.41
N ASP A 122 4.69 0.25 -17.67
CA ASP A 122 4.17 1.13 -18.72
C ASP A 122 2.76 0.68 -19.12
N LEU A 123 1.76 1.49 -18.82
CA LEU A 123 0.36 1.16 -19.09
C LEU A 123 0.04 1.00 -20.57
N SER A 124 0.84 1.59 -21.47
CA SER A 124 0.65 1.41 -22.91
C SER A 124 1.02 0.02 -23.40
N LEU A 125 1.84 -0.70 -22.65
CA LEU A 125 2.29 -2.06 -22.98
C LEU A 125 1.44 -3.15 -22.34
N LEU A 126 0.44 -2.78 -21.51
CA LEU A 126 -0.46 -3.76 -20.91
C LEU A 126 -1.30 -4.47 -21.99
N PRO A 127 -1.56 -5.78 -21.80
CA PRO A 127 -2.48 -6.50 -22.68
C PRO A 127 -3.86 -5.85 -22.69
N ASP A 128 -4.49 -5.74 -23.87
CA ASP A 128 -5.80 -5.10 -24.00
C ASP A 128 -6.96 -5.91 -23.39
N CYS A 129 -6.76 -7.20 -23.21
CA CYS A 129 -7.78 -8.10 -22.68
C CYS A 129 -7.47 -8.50 -21.23
N LEU A 130 -8.49 -8.48 -20.40
CA LEU A 130 -8.42 -9.13 -19.09
C LEU A 130 -8.34 -10.66 -19.27
N PRO A 131 -7.67 -11.38 -18.34
CA PRO A 131 -7.78 -12.82 -18.28
C PRO A 131 -9.26 -13.21 -18.19
N THR A 132 -9.76 -13.90 -19.20
CA THR A 132 -11.15 -14.36 -19.23
C THR A 132 -11.30 -15.58 -18.34
N HIS A 133 -12.17 -15.48 -17.37
CA HIS A 133 -12.65 -16.61 -16.59
C HIS A 133 -14.17 -16.59 -16.62
N SER A 134 -14.80 -17.69 -17.01
CA SER A 134 -16.25 -17.78 -17.00
C SER A 134 -16.79 -17.46 -15.61
N GLY A 135 -17.78 -16.57 -15.54
CA GLY A 135 -18.38 -16.12 -14.28
C GLY A 135 -17.61 -15.05 -13.50
N LEU A 136 -16.40 -14.67 -13.92
CA LEU A 136 -15.64 -13.60 -13.25
C LEU A 136 -16.11 -12.21 -13.71
N ARG A 137 -16.42 -11.35 -12.74
CA ARG A 137 -16.75 -9.95 -12.95
C ARG A 137 -15.95 -9.09 -11.98
N ILE A 138 -15.39 -7.99 -12.44
CA ILE A 138 -14.77 -6.97 -11.60
C ILE A 138 -15.73 -5.79 -11.56
N VAL A 139 -16.20 -5.44 -10.36
CA VAL A 139 -17.18 -4.39 -10.15
C VAL A 139 -16.64 -3.31 -9.22
N PRO A 140 -17.02 -2.04 -9.44
CA PRO A 140 -16.65 -0.97 -8.51
C PRO A 140 -17.38 -1.14 -7.17
N VAL A 141 -16.78 -0.66 -6.10
CA VAL A 141 -17.34 -0.56 -4.75
C VAL A 141 -17.75 0.88 -4.53
N GLU A 142 -19.07 1.14 -4.55
CA GLU A 142 -19.63 2.49 -4.49
C GLU A 142 -20.49 2.73 -3.25
N GLU A 143 -20.80 1.70 -2.49
CA GLU A 143 -21.69 1.78 -1.32
C GLU A 143 -21.22 0.89 -0.15
N GLY A 144 -21.78 1.17 1.03
CA GLY A 144 -21.38 0.55 2.28
C GLY A 144 -21.48 -0.99 2.32
N THR A 145 -22.50 -1.59 1.68
CA THR A 145 -22.66 -3.04 1.61
C THR A 145 -21.55 -3.69 0.81
N ALA A 146 -21.24 -3.14 -0.37
CA ALA A 146 -20.14 -3.62 -1.21
C ALA A 146 -18.79 -3.39 -0.51
N LEU A 147 -18.62 -2.29 0.24
CA LEU A 147 -17.42 -2.07 1.04
C LEU A 147 -17.26 -3.12 2.13
N ARG A 148 -18.31 -3.50 2.85
CA ARG A 148 -18.24 -4.59 3.85
C ARG A 148 -17.79 -5.92 3.23
N GLN A 149 -18.30 -6.26 2.05
CA GLN A 149 -17.87 -7.44 1.31
C GLN A 149 -16.39 -7.34 0.90
N TRP A 150 -15.96 -6.15 0.45
CA TRP A 150 -14.57 -5.89 0.09
C TRP A 150 -13.64 -6.05 1.31
N ILE A 151 -14.00 -5.47 2.45
CA ILE A 151 -13.25 -5.59 3.71
C ILE A 151 -13.15 -7.07 4.13
N HIS A 152 -14.27 -7.80 4.12
CA HIS A 152 -14.27 -9.22 4.48
C HIS A 152 -13.33 -10.04 3.58
N VAL A 153 -13.41 -9.87 2.24
CA VAL A 153 -12.51 -10.55 1.29
C VAL A 153 -11.06 -10.15 1.52
N ALA A 154 -10.79 -8.87 1.79
CA ALA A 154 -9.45 -8.38 2.10
C ALA A 154 -8.92 -9.00 3.41
N SER A 155 -9.72 -9.04 4.46
CA SER A 155 -9.35 -9.66 5.76
C SER A 155 -9.00 -11.13 5.60
N VAL A 156 -9.83 -11.90 4.91
CA VAL A 156 -9.58 -13.32 4.62
C VAL A 156 -8.31 -13.48 3.77
N GLY A 157 -8.18 -12.69 2.72
CA GLY A 157 -7.07 -12.79 1.77
C GLY A 157 -5.70 -12.43 2.36
N PHE A 158 -5.64 -11.42 3.23
CA PHE A 158 -4.45 -10.99 3.96
C PHE A 158 -4.27 -11.70 5.31
N ARG A 159 -5.21 -12.57 5.72
CA ARG A 159 -5.21 -13.29 7.00
C ARG A 159 -5.24 -12.34 8.20
N ILE A 160 -5.99 -11.26 8.08
CA ILE A 160 -6.23 -10.31 9.16
C ILE A 160 -7.33 -10.89 10.06
N ASN A 161 -7.18 -10.72 11.36
CA ASN A 161 -8.19 -11.18 12.31
C ASN A 161 -9.49 -10.40 12.08
N GLU A 162 -10.63 -11.10 12.01
CA GLU A 162 -11.96 -10.52 11.76
C GLU A 162 -12.36 -9.41 12.77
N LYS A 163 -11.82 -9.46 14.00
CA LYS A 163 -12.03 -8.41 15.00
C LYS A 163 -11.58 -7.03 14.53
N TYR A 164 -10.69 -6.96 13.53
CA TYR A 164 -10.20 -5.70 12.95
C TYR A 164 -11.01 -5.23 11.73
N GLU A 165 -11.99 -5.99 11.25
CA GLU A 165 -12.79 -5.61 10.07
C GLU A 165 -13.53 -4.28 10.27
N LYS A 166 -14.01 -4.02 11.51
CA LYS A 166 -14.65 -2.73 11.82
C LYS A 166 -13.67 -1.57 11.66
N VAL A 167 -12.45 -1.71 12.18
CA VAL A 167 -11.42 -0.67 12.07
C VAL A 167 -11.02 -0.46 10.60
N TRP A 168 -10.88 -1.55 9.85
CA TRP A 168 -10.64 -1.48 8.41
C TRP A 168 -11.78 -0.77 7.69
N TYR A 169 -13.03 -1.06 8.05
CA TYR A 169 -14.16 -0.36 7.49
C TYR A 169 -14.08 1.15 7.76
N ASP A 170 -13.78 1.54 9.00
CA ASP A 170 -13.64 2.94 9.39
C ASP A 170 -12.48 3.65 8.66
N PHE A 171 -11.41 2.91 8.32
CA PHE A 171 -10.29 3.42 7.49
C PHE A 171 -10.68 3.67 6.03
N PHE A 172 -11.47 2.78 5.45
CA PHE A 172 -11.74 2.81 4.01
C PHE A 172 -13.09 3.44 3.64
N VAL A 173 -13.98 3.70 4.61
CA VAL A 173 -15.29 4.26 4.32
C VAL A 173 -15.21 5.62 3.65
N ASP A 174 -14.30 6.47 4.08
CA ASP A 174 -14.09 7.79 3.47
C ASP A 174 -13.33 7.70 2.14
N ALA A 175 -12.50 6.68 1.98
CA ALA A 175 -11.73 6.46 0.77
C ALA A 175 -12.61 6.19 -0.46
N ILE A 176 -13.77 5.51 -0.31
CA ILE A 176 -14.67 5.25 -1.45
C ILE A 176 -15.31 6.52 -2.02
N PHE A 177 -15.38 7.59 -1.22
CA PHE A 177 -15.91 8.89 -1.67
C PHE A 177 -14.81 9.86 -2.14
N ASN A 178 -13.55 9.54 -1.91
CA ASN A 178 -12.43 10.34 -2.36
C ASN A 178 -12.17 10.10 -3.86
N PRO A 179 -12.20 11.13 -4.73
CA PRO A 179 -12.06 10.96 -6.18
C PRO A 179 -10.70 10.41 -6.63
N GLN A 180 -9.70 10.37 -5.77
CA GLN A 180 -8.40 9.75 -6.07
C GLN A 180 -8.45 8.22 -5.96
N PHE A 181 -9.42 7.67 -5.23
CA PHE A 181 -9.57 6.24 -5.03
C PHE A 181 -10.61 5.64 -5.99
N ARG A 182 -10.35 4.42 -6.41
CA ARG A 182 -11.31 3.52 -7.06
C ARG A 182 -11.15 2.14 -6.46
N THR A 183 -12.19 1.65 -5.83
CA THR A 183 -12.17 0.37 -5.11
C THR A 183 -12.91 -0.68 -5.93
N TYR A 184 -12.35 -1.88 -6.08
CA TYR A 184 -12.90 -2.94 -6.93
C TYR A 184 -13.03 -4.25 -6.18
N LEU A 185 -14.13 -4.94 -6.46
CA LEU A 185 -14.45 -6.27 -5.93
C LEU A 185 -14.56 -7.27 -7.10
N ALA A 186 -13.84 -8.38 -7.00
CA ALA A 186 -14.00 -9.49 -7.93
C ALA A 186 -15.12 -10.40 -7.45
N LEU A 187 -16.09 -10.65 -8.32
CA LEU A 187 -17.16 -11.60 -8.14
C LEU A 187 -16.95 -12.80 -9.06
N LEU A 188 -16.93 -14.00 -8.52
CA LEU A 188 -16.91 -15.23 -9.26
C LEU A 188 -18.22 -15.97 -9.03
N ASP A 189 -19.02 -16.16 -10.09
CA ASP A 189 -20.37 -16.70 -10.01
C ASP A 189 -21.23 -15.99 -8.95
N GLY A 190 -21.08 -14.65 -8.88
CA GLY A 190 -21.77 -13.76 -7.94
C GLY A 190 -21.19 -13.72 -6.52
N LYS A 191 -20.16 -14.53 -6.20
CA LYS A 191 -19.54 -14.57 -4.86
C LYS A 191 -18.31 -13.67 -4.82
N PRO A 192 -18.13 -12.82 -3.79
CA PRO A 192 -16.95 -12.02 -3.60
C PRO A 192 -15.70 -12.89 -3.35
N VAL A 193 -14.63 -12.71 -4.15
CA VAL A 193 -13.45 -13.59 -4.12
C VAL A 193 -12.12 -12.85 -4.19
N GLY A 194 -12.10 -11.58 -4.56
CA GLY A 194 -10.85 -10.83 -4.67
C GLY A 194 -11.08 -9.33 -4.60
N THR A 195 -10.04 -8.60 -4.27
CA THR A 195 -10.06 -7.15 -4.06
C THR A 195 -8.93 -6.47 -4.80
N SER A 196 -9.12 -5.20 -5.12
CA SER A 196 -8.04 -4.25 -5.44
C SER A 196 -8.53 -2.83 -5.20
N GLN A 197 -7.57 -1.91 -5.15
CA GLN A 197 -7.83 -0.47 -5.06
C GLN A 197 -6.84 0.27 -5.94
N LEU A 198 -7.35 1.18 -6.76
CA LEU A 198 -6.58 2.12 -7.56
C LEU A 198 -6.49 3.44 -6.80
N PHE A 199 -5.31 4.01 -6.74
CA PHE A 199 -5.07 5.34 -6.18
C PHE A 199 -4.34 6.21 -7.21
N LEU A 200 -4.99 7.28 -7.62
CA LEU A 200 -4.51 8.20 -8.65
C LEU A 200 -3.88 9.42 -8.01
N SER A 201 -2.56 9.43 -7.91
CA SER A 201 -1.80 10.53 -7.31
C SER A 201 -0.36 10.56 -7.82
N GLU A 202 0.32 11.68 -7.64
CA GLU A 202 1.73 11.88 -7.97
C GLU A 202 2.05 11.54 -9.44
N GLY A 203 1.06 11.73 -10.31
CA GLY A 203 1.20 11.48 -11.75
C GLY A 203 1.18 10.00 -12.15
N VAL A 204 0.95 9.08 -11.22
CA VAL A 204 0.95 7.63 -11.46
C VAL A 204 -0.32 6.96 -10.93
N ALA A 205 -0.56 5.73 -11.37
CA ALA A 205 -1.68 4.89 -10.96
C ALA A 205 -1.18 3.81 -9.99
N GLY A 206 -1.33 4.04 -8.69
CA GLY A 206 -0.97 3.08 -7.65
C GLY A 206 -2.04 1.98 -7.48
N ILE A 207 -1.61 0.73 -7.38
CA ILE A 207 -2.49 -0.42 -7.14
C ILE A 207 -2.20 -0.97 -5.74
N TYR A 208 -3.26 -1.01 -4.92
CA TYR A 208 -3.22 -1.40 -3.52
C TYR A 208 -4.24 -2.47 -3.19
N ASN A 209 -4.10 -3.10 -2.03
CA ASN A 209 -5.05 -4.06 -1.48
C ASN A 209 -5.45 -5.19 -2.44
N VAL A 210 -4.49 -5.63 -3.27
CA VAL A 210 -4.71 -6.75 -4.18
C VAL A 210 -4.62 -8.05 -3.42
N THR A 211 -5.75 -8.74 -3.30
CA THR A 211 -5.77 -10.08 -2.73
C THR A 211 -6.90 -10.94 -3.29
N CYS A 212 -6.83 -12.25 -3.01
CA CYS A 212 -7.88 -13.23 -3.28
C CYS A 212 -8.04 -14.14 -2.08
N ILE A 213 -9.27 -14.56 -1.79
CA ILE A 213 -9.49 -15.62 -0.81
C ILE A 213 -8.75 -16.89 -1.20
N PRO A 214 -8.28 -17.71 -0.24
CA PRO A 214 -7.45 -18.89 -0.54
C PRO A 214 -8.05 -19.83 -1.59
N GLU A 215 -9.36 -20.07 -1.53
CA GLU A 215 -10.10 -21.00 -2.39
C GLU A 215 -10.20 -20.55 -3.85
N ALA A 216 -9.98 -19.25 -4.08
CA ALA A 216 -10.06 -18.64 -5.42
C ALA A 216 -8.67 -18.41 -6.06
N ARG A 217 -7.59 -18.73 -5.37
CA ARG A 217 -6.22 -18.55 -5.88
C ARG A 217 -5.91 -19.49 -7.04
N GLY A 218 -4.88 -19.13 -7.82
CA GLY A 218 -4.45 -19.94 -8.98
C GLY A 218 -5.36 -19.85 -10.21
N ARG A 219 -6.43 -19.04 -10.17
CA ARG A 219 -7.47 -18.93 -11.21
C ARG A 219 -7.38 -17.62 -12.01
N GLY A 220 -6.25 -16.91 -11.99
CA GLY A 220 -6.05 -15.67 -12.73
C GLY A 220 -6.74 -14.44 -12.14
N ILE A 221 -7.46 -14.57 -11.01
CA ILE A 221 -8.23 -13.48 -10.40
C ILE A 221 -7.32 -12.32 -9.97
N GLY A 222 -6.15 -12.62 -9.38
CA GLY A 222 -5.18 -11.60 -9.01
C GLY A 222 -4.72 -10.74 -10.20
N SER A 223 -4.50 -11.36 -11.36
CA SER A 223 -4.20 -10.62 -12.59
C SER A 223 -5.37 -9.77 -13.05
N ALA A 224 -6.59 -10.30 -13.00
CA ALA A 224 -7.79 -9.59 -13.45
C ALA A 224 -8.08 -8.34 -12.58
N VAL A 225 -8.01 -8.47 -11.23
CA VAL A 225 -8.24 -7.34 -10.31
C VAL A 225 -7.11 -6.31 -10.34
N THR A 226 -5.94 -6.66 -10.86
CA THR A 226 -4.84 -5.72 -11.11
C THR A 226 -5.02 -4.99 -12.44
N LEU A 227 -5.36 -5.71 -13.50
CA LEU A 227 -5.47 -5.14 -14.84
C LEU A 227 -6.70 -4.26 -15.02
N ALA A 228 -7.85 -4.61 -14.46
CA ALA A 228 -9.09 -3.85 -14.63
C ALA A 228 -8.93 -2.37 -14.22
N PRO A 229 -8.45 -2.04 -13.00
CA PRO A 229 -8.20 -0.66 -12.62
C PRO A 229 -7.07 0.01 -13.43
N LEU A 230 -6.03 -0.72 -13.84
CA LEU A 230 -4.97 -0.16 -14.67
C LEU A 230 -5.45 0.19 -16.09
N HIS A 231 -6.36 -0.59 -16.66
CA HIS A 231 -7.02 -0.24 -17.92
C HIS A 231 -7.88 1.03 -17.78
N GLU A 232 -8.52 1.22 -16.63
CA GLU A 232 -9.24 2.47 -16.35
C GLU A 232 -8.28 3.64 -16.26
N ALA A 233 -7.20 3.52 -15.50
CA ALA A 233 -6.16 4.55 -15.39
C ALA A 233 -5.57 4.90 -16.76
N ARG A 234 -5.28 3.90 -17.62
CA ARG A 234 -4.80 4.10 -18.98
C ARG A 234 -5.79 4.93 -19.82
N ARG A 235 -7.10 4.64 -19.73
CA ARG A 235 -8.15 5.41 -20.43
C ARG A 235 -8.27 6.85 -19.89
N MET A 236 -7.89 7.09 -18.63
CA MET A 236 -7.81 8.43 -18.04
C MET A 236 -6.53 9.18 -18.43
N GLY A 237 -5.62 8.56 -19.20
CA GLY A 237 -4.39 9.17 -19.69
C GLY A 237 -3.15 8.90 -18.84
N TYR A 238 -3.25 8.12 -17.75
CA TYR A 238 -2.07 7.72 -16.99
C TYR A 238 -1.17 6.81 -17.82
N ARG A 239 0.14 6.99 -17.66
CA ARG A 239 1.16 6.24 -18.38
C ARG A 239 1.86 5.19 -17.54
N VAL A 240 1.97 5.42 -16.25
CA VAL A 240 2.73 4.58 -15.33
C VAL A 240 1.82 4.01 -14.27
N GLY A 241 1.81 2.67 -14.13
CA GLY A 241 1.21 1.95 -13.02
C GLY A 241 2.28 1.55 -12.01
N VAL A 242 2.00 1.66 -10.71
CA VAL A 242 2.94 1.35 -9.63
C VAL A 242 2.30 0.47 -8.56
N LEU A 243 3.11 -0.33 -7.87
CA LEU A 243 2.67 -1.13 -6.72
C LEU A 243 3.86 -1.61 -5.88
N GLN A 244 3.56 -2.13 -4.68
CA GLN A 244 4.48 -2.85 -3.82
C GLN A 244 4.11 -4.34 -3.83
N ALA A 245 4.95 -5.15 -4.47
CA ALA A 245 4.72 -6.57 -4.68
C ALA A 245 5.18 -7.40 -3.47
N SER A 246 4.24 -8.05 -2.78
CA SER A 246 4.61 -9.08 -1.81
C SER A 246 5.30 -10.27 -2.50
N LYS A 247 6.04 -11.08 -1.75
CA LYS A 247 6.67 -12.31 -2.25
C LYS A 247 5.68 -13.22 -3.00
N GLN A 248 4.44 -13.30 -2.53
CA GLN A 248 3.38 -14.10 -3.17
C GLN A 248 2.88 -13.47 -4.48
N GLY A 249 2.75 -12.14 -4.53
CA GLY A 249 2.25 -11.39 -5.69
C GLY A 249 3.28 -11.17 -6.79
N TYR A 250 4.56 -11.15 -6.45
CA TYR A 250 5.66 -10.78 -7.35
C TYR A 250 5.60 -11.47 -8.72
N GLY A 251 5.46 -12.81 -8.74
CA GLY A 251 5.39 -13.57 -9.99
C GLY A 251 4.15 -13.23 -10.85
N VAL A 252 3.06 -12.78 -10.23
CA VAL A 252 1.87 -12.31 -10.96
C VAL A 252 2.21 -11.01 -11.70
N TYR A 253 2.77 -10.04 -10.99
CA TYR A 253 3.07 -8.71 -11.55
C TYR A 253 4.17 -8.77 -12.61
N ARG A 254 5.20 -9.60 -12.43
CA ARG A 254 6.22 -9.84 -13.46
C ARG A 254 5.60 -10.32 -14.77
N ARG A 255 4.63 -11.24 -14.73
CA ARG A 255 3.92 -11.71 -15.93
C ARG A 255 3.03 -10.65 -16.58
N LEU A 256 2.59 -9.65 -15.81
CA LEU A 256 1.85 -8.50 -16.32
C LEU A 256 2.73 -7.39 -16.89
N GLY A 257 4.07 -7.57 -16.87
CA GLY A 257 5.02 -6.63 -17.42
C GLY A 257 5.60 -5.64 -16.43
N PHE A 258 5.28 -5.76 -15.13
CA PHE A 258 5.91 -4.93 -14.11
C PHE A 258 7.41 -5.21 -13.99
N GLN A 259 8.17 -4.15 -13.80
CA GLN A 259 9.62 -4.15 -13.61
C GLN A 259 9.95 -3.68 -12.19
N ASP A 260 11.12 -4.12 -11.67
CA ASP A 260 11.59 -3.78 -10.33
C ASP A 260 12.25 -2.40 -10.34
N PHE A 261 11.90 -1.57 -9.35
CA PHE A 261 12.46 -0.23 -9.17
C PHE A 261 13.11 -0.01 -7.80
N GLY A 262 12.87 -0.88 -6.83
CA GLY A 262 13.40 -0.77 -5.49
C GLY A 262 12.83 -1.82 -4.55
N LYS A 263 13.12 -1.65 -3.28
CA LYS A 263 12.63 -2.51 -2.21
C LYS A 263 12.07 -1.67 -1.08
N LEU A 264 11.03 -2.18 -0.46
CA LEU A 264 10.44 -1.66 0.77
C LEU A 264 10.74 -2.64 1.90
N SER A 265 11.47 -2.16 2.90
CA SER A 265 11.83 -2.94 4.09
C SER A 265 10.95 -2.57 5.28
N VAL A 266 10.70 -3.55 6.16
CA VAL A 266 9.96 -3.34 7.41
C VAL A 266 10.85 -3.63 8.60
N TYR A 267 10.87 -2.66 9.52
CA TYR A 267 11.44 -2.79 10.85
C TYR A 267 10.31 -2.75 11.87
N LEU A 268 10.30 -3.69 12.79
CA LEU A 268 9.31 -3.71 13.88
C LEU A 268 9.91 -3.11 15.13
N TRP A 269 9.12 -2.29 15.79
CA TRP A 269 9.37 -1.83 17.14
C TRP A 269 8.27 -2.37 18.07
N GLU A 270 8.70 -2.90 19.19
CA GLU A 270 7.83 -3.39 20.27
C GLU A 270 8.20 -2.66 21.57
N ASN A 271 7.19 -2.17 22.27
CA ASN A 271 7.37 -1.49 23.54
C ASN A 271 7.13 -2.51 24.67
N ASP A 272 8.21 -3.02 25.23
CA ASP A 272 8.18 -4.01 26.32
C ASP A 272 7.85 -3.39 27.69
N SER A 273 7.66 -2.06 27.74
CA SER A 273 7.45 -1.31 29.00
C SER A 273 5.96 -1.18 29.38
N ILE A 274 5.05 -1.77 28.60
CA ILE A 274 3.58 -1.64 28.78
C ILE A 274 2.91 -3.00 28.83
#